data_fb0a965b633faf79f38725591bb97c5f
#
_entry.id   fb0a965b633faf79f38725591bb97c5f
#
_cell.length_a   1.000
_cell.length_b   1.000
_cell.length_c   1.000
_cell.angle_alpha   90.00
_cell.angle_beta   90.00
_cell.angle_gamma   90.00
#
_symmetry.space_group_name_H-M   'P 1'
#
loop_
_entity.id
_entity.type
_entity.pdbx_description
1 polymer ?
#
loop_
_entity_poly.entity_id
_entity_poly.type
_entity_poly.pdbx_seq_one_letter_code
_entity_poly.pdbx_strand_id
1 'polypeptide(L)'
;NKLHTILRTSKGDARYLIARISDKYKVEIDGDKFVKGSKIYGLIDELIQNAGRIKREKYLKFSESFYRNIRDADKSRLLRCEFDEFIDNLKKRLKGKRIKKYNINVDELTGESLYKRSSDFSHIRKANLYPRLAGEVENGLVVNKNTHKIITHNEIKDENDLIDLCAQKGWNTNWYEKYLNYFNFK
;
A
#
# COMPACT_ATOMS: atom_id res chain seq x y z
N ASN A 1 16.98 7.07 9.77
CA ASN A 1 15.72 7.79 9.74
C ASN A 1 15.98 9.31 9.77
N LYS A 2 15.86 10.01 8.61
CA LYS A 2 16.17 11.45 8.46
C LYS A 2 14.92 12.34 8.42
N LEU A 3 13.74 11.82 8.77
CA LEU A 3 12.47 12.57 8.67
C LEU A 3 12.47 13.85 9.53
N HIS A 4 13.11 13.83 10.70
CA HIS A 4 13.28 15.00 11.56
C HIS A 4 13.99 16.17 10.84
N THR A 5 14.92 15.87 9.94
CA THR A 5 15.61 16.90 9.12
C THR A 5 14.64 17.54 8.13
N ILE A 6 13.76 16.74 7.50
CA ILE A 6 12.75 17.24 6.56
C ILE A 6 11.70 18.09 7.29
N LEU A 7 11.25 17.62 8.45
CA LEU A 7 10.27 18.32 9.29
C LEU A 7 10.86 19.49 10.11
N ARG A 8 12.17 19.70 10.01
CA ARG A 8 12.88 20.77 10.75
C ARG A 8 12.55 20.79 12.24
N THR A 9 12.60 19.62 12.86
CA THR A 9 12.28 19.42 14.26
C THR A 9 13.27 18.45 14.93
N SER A 10 13.13 18.24 16.24
CA SER A 10 13.93 17.23 16.96
C SER A 10 13.56 15.81 16.57
N LYS A 11 14.46 14.83 16.83
CA LYS A 11 14.14 13.41 16.62
C LYS A 11 12.95 12.96 17.47
N GLY A 12 12.83 13.48 18.69
CA GLY A 12 11.71 13.19 19.61
C GLY A 12 10.38 13.69 19.04
N ASP A 13 10.33 14.98 18.65
CA ASP A 13 9.13 15.59 18.07
C ASP A 13 8.73 14.88 16.78
N ALA A 14 9.69 14.54 15.91
CA ALA A 14 9.38 13.81 14.68
C ALA A 14 8.74 12.45 14.98
N ARG A 15 9.22 11.71 16.00
CA ARG A 15 8.60 10.44 16.44
C ARG A 15 7.19 10.68 16.95
N TYR A 16 6.98 11.71 17.76
CA TYR A 16 5.66 12.07 18.28
C TYR A 16 4.68 12.42 17.14
N LEU A 17 5.10 13.26 16.19
CA LEU A 17 4.28 13.63 15.03
C LEU A 17 3.90 12.40 14.18
N ILE A 18 4.83 11.47 13.97
CA ILE A 18 4.55 10.21 13.27
C ILE A 18 3.61 9.30 14.07
N ALA A 19 3.75 9.25 15.40
CA ALA A 19 2.86 8.45 16.24
C ALA A 19 1.39 8.89 16.14
N ARG A 20 1.13 10.19 15.97
CA ARG A 20 -0.23 10.76 15.78
C ARG A 20 -0.89 10.38 14.43
N ILE A 21 -0.11 9.98 13.43
CA ILE A 21 -0.66 9.52 12.16
C ILE A 21 -1.34 8.17 12.39
N SER A 22 -2.57 8.00 11.89
CA SER A 22 -3.30 6.73 11.97
C SER A 22 -2.52 5.60 11.26
N ASP A 23 -2.57 4.39 11.83
CA ASP A 23 -1.81 3.23 11.33
C ASP A 23 -2.21 2.81 9.91
N LYS A 24 -3.42 3.12 9.47
CA LYS A 24 -3.83 2.94 8.07
C LYS A 24 -2.95 3.68 7.03
N TYR A 25 -2.18 4.67 7.46
CA TYR A 25 -1.23 5.41 6.61
C TYR A 25 0.23 5.04 6.87
N LYS A 26 0.46 4.04 7.68
CA LYS A 26 1.78 3.49 8.01
C LYS A 26 1.90 2.07 7.45
N VAL A 27 3.10 1.66 7.15
CA VAL A 27 3.44 0.29 6.75
C VAL A 27 4.84 -0.04 7.24
N GLU A 28 5.06 -1.27 7.64
CA GLU A 28 6.38 -1.79 7.97
C GLU A 28 6.80 -2.77 6.86
N ILE A 29 7.97 -2.55 6.26
CA ILE A 29 8.51 -3.36 5.16
C ILE A 29 9.95 -3.68 5.50
N ASP A 30 10.30 -4.96 5.60
CA ASP A 30 11.66 -5.43 5.92
C ASP A 30 12.24 -4.78 7.21
N GLY A 31 11.39 -4.54 8.23
CA GLY A 31 11.76 -3.88 9.49
C GLY A 31 11.83 -2.34 9.43
N ASP A 32 11.69 -1.74 8.26
CA ASP A 32 11.62 -0.30 8.09
C ASP A 32 10.18 0.22 8.11
N LYS A 33 9.97 1.33 8.85
CA LYS A 33 8.66 1.97 8.97
C LYS A 33 8.50 3.09 7.95
N PHE A 34 7.47 2.99 7.12
CA PHE A 34 7.10 3.95 6.09
C PHE A 34 5.79 4.64 6.42
N VAL A 35 5.66 5.88 5.97
CA VAL A 35 4.44 6.68 6.12
C VAL A 35 4.03 7.22 4.76
N LYS A 36 2.72 7.22 4.47
CA LYS A 36 2.18 7.76 3.21
C LYS A 36 2.63 9.21 2.99
N GLY A 37 3.25 9.49 1.85
CA GLY A 37 3.86 10.79 1.56
C GLY A 37 2.90 11.99 1.72
N SER A 38 1.60 11.82 1.40
CA SER A 38 0.59 12.87 1.61
C SER A 38 0.43 13.28 3.07
N LYS A 39 0.70 12.37 4.03
CA LYS A 39 0.66 12.68 5.46
C LYS A 39 1.89 13.44 5.93
N ILE A 40 3.04 13.17 5.32
CA ILE A 40 4.26 13.99 5.55
C ILE A 40 4.07 15.41 5.03
N TYR A 41 3.44 15.54 3.86
CA TYR A 41 3.10 16.85 3.32
C TYR A 41 2.18 17.65 4.25
N GLY A 42 1.10 17.01 4.76
CA GLY A 42 0.20 17.64 5.74
C GLY A 42 0.90 18.05 7.04
N LEU A 43 1.87 17.25 7.53
CA LEU A 43 2.68 17.62 8.69
C LEU A 43 3.58 18.84 8.41
N ILE A 44 4.15 18.96 7.21
CA ILE A 44 4.95 20.14 6.83
C ILE A 44 4.06 21.38 6.83
N ASP A 45 2.86 21.31 6.27
CA ASP A 45 1.90 22.40 6.25
C ASP A 45 1.50 22.82 7.67
N GLU A 46 1.11 21.87 8.55
CA GLU A 46 0.82 22.12 9.97
C GLU A 46 2.00 22.82 10.67
N LEU A 47 3.23 22.38 10.41
CA LEU A 47 4.43 22.97 11.01
C LEU A 47 4.75 24.36 10.46
N ILE A 48 4.40 24.67 9.21
CA ILE A 48 4.50 26.02 8.63
C ILE A 48 3.55 26.97 9.34
N GLN A 49 2.28 26.57 9.48
CA GLN A 49 1.25 27.38 10.16
C GLN A 49 1.63 27.69 11.62
N ASN A 50 2.35 26.78 12.28
CA ASN A 50 2.74 26.88 13.69
C ASN A 50 4.25 27.19 13.87
N ALA A 51 4.91 27.77 12.88
CA ALA A 51 6.37 27.87 12.88
C ALA A 51 6.97 28.75 14.01
N GLY A 52 6.24 29.75 14.50
CA GLY A 52 6.64 30.64 15.61
C GLY A 52 7.92 31.46 15.38
N ARG A 53 8.75 31.13 14.40
CA ARG A 53 10.01 31.81 14.04
C ARG A 53 10.15 31.89 12.52
N ILE A 54 10.37 33.07 11.97
CA ILE A 54 10.53 33.33 10.52
C ILE A 54 11.59 32.45 9.89
N LYS A 55 12.72 32.21 10.54
CA LYS A 55 13.80 31.36 10.03
C LYS A 55 13.33 29.91 9.87
N ARG A 56 12.57 29.37 10.84
CA ARG A 56 12.05 27.99 10.79
C ARG A 56 11.00 27.87 9.68
N GLU A 57 10.10 28.81 9.56
CA GLU A 57 9.09 28.87 8.51
C GLU A 57 9.72 28.85 7.11
N LYS A 58 10.75 29.67 6.87
CA LYS A 58 11.49 29.68 5.61
C LYS A 58 12.06 28.31 5.24
N TYR A 59 12.65 27.59 6.18
CA TYR A 59 13.20 26.25 5.93
C TYR A 59 12.11 25.20 5.72
N LEU A 60 10.98 25.31 6.39
CA LEU A 60 9.83 24.42 6.17
C LEU A 60 9.23 24.62 4.78
N LYS A 61 9.03 25.88 4.34
CA LYS A 61 8.60 26.23 2.98
C LYS A 61 9.58 25.72 1.91
N PHE A 62 10.88 25.74 2.20
CA PHE A 62 11.87 25.13 1.31
C PHE A 62 11.71 23.61 1.24
N SER A 63 11.53 22.92 2.37
CA SER A 63 11.29 21.48 2.41
C SER A 63 10.00 21.09 1.68
N GLU A 64 8.94 21.88 1.82
CA GLU A 64 7.68 21.74 1.09
C GLU A 64 7.87 21.85 -0.41
N SER A 65 8.51 22.93 -0.87
CA SER A 65 8.79 23.16 -2.28
C SER A 65 9.65 22.04 -2.89
N PHE A 66 10.68 21.61 -2.18
CA PHE A 66 11.54 20.50 -2.61
C PHE A 66 10.77 19.18 -2.77
N TYR A 67 9.93 18.85 -1.78
CA TYR A 67 9.07 17.66 -1.85
C TYR A 67 8.11 17.73 -3.05
N ARG A 68 7.47 18.88 -3.25
CA ARG A 68 6.53 19.12 -4.35
C ARG A 68 7.23 18.97 -5.70
N ASN A 69 8.41 19.58 -5.86
CA ASN A 69 9.19 19.52 -7.10
C ASN A 69 9.58 18.07 -7.46
N ILE A 70 10.01 17.26 -6.47
CA ILE A 70 10.33 15.84 -6.71
C ILE A 70 9.06 15.06 -7.06
N ARG A 71 7.97 15.26 -6.31
CA ARG A 71 6.70 14.54 -6.55
C ARG A 71 6.16 14.79 -7.94
N ASP A 72 6.23 16.04 -8.40
CA ASP A 72 5.57 16.53 -9.61
C ASP A 72 6.52 16.56 -10.83
N ALA A 73 7.79 16.25 -10.63
CA ALA A 73 8.77 16.13 -11.72
C ALA A 73 8.30 15.12 -12.78
N ASP A 74 8.42 15.46 -14.06
CA ASP A 74 7.97 14.63 -15.17
C ASP A 74 8.55 13.23 -15.13
N LYS A 75 9.85 13.09 -14.81
CA LYS A 75 10.49 11.79 -14.63
C LYS A 75 9.84 10.96 -13.53
N SER A 76 9.48 11.58 -12.40
CA SER A 76 8.81 10.88 -11.29
C SER A 76 7.39 10.46 -11.66
N ARG A 77 6.70 11.27 -12.47
CA ARG A 77 5.36 10.94 -12.99
C ARG A 77 5.44 9.78 -14.00
N LEU A 78 6.39 9.85 -14.95
CA LEU A 78 6.63 8.80 -15.92
C LEU A 78 6.92 7.47 -15.26
N LEU A 79 7.87 7.42 -14.31
CA LEU A 79 8.21 6.19 -13.58
C LEU A 79 7.02 5.59 -12.83
N ARG A 80 6.11 6.42 -12.30
CA ARG A 80 4.87 5.91 -11.68
C ARG A 80 3.94 5.29 -12.73
N CYS A 81 3.74 5.96 -13.87
CA CYS A 81 2.91 5.42 -14.95
C CYS A 81 3.47 4.10 -15.51
N GLU A 82 4.78 4.04 -15.75
CA GLU A 82 5.46 2.81 -16.21
C GLU A 82 5.31 1.66 -15.19
N PHE A 83 5.44 1.97 -13.91
CA PHE A 83 5.25 0.99 -12.85
C PHE A 83 3.79 0.49 -12.79
N ASP A 84 2.81 1.40 -12.86
CA ASP A 84 1.39 1.06 -12.84
C ASP A 84 1.02 0.17 -14.04
N GLU A 85 1.51 0.52 -15.24
CA GLU A 85 1.32 -0.30 -16.44
C GLU A 85 1.96 -1.68 -16.32
N PHE A 86 3.19 -1.74 -15.79
CA PHE A 86 3.88 -2.99 -15.51
C PHE A 86 3.05 -3.88 -14.55
N ILE A 87 2.53 -3.32 -13.45
CA ILE A 87 1.72 -4.05 -12.48
C ILE A 87 0.40 -4.54 -13.10
N ASP A 88 -0.27 -3.72 -13.92
CA ASP A 88 -1.51 -4.11 -14.56
C ASP A 88 -1.32 -5.26 -15.58
N ASN A 89 -0.24 -5.23 -16.34
CA ASN A 89 0.13 -6.35 -17.22
C ASN A 89 0.51 -7.60 -16.45
N LEU A 90 1.20 -7.45 -15.31
CA LEU A 90 1.56 -8.55 -14.43
C LEU A 90 0.31 -9.21 -13.83
N LYS A 91 -0.65 -8.45 -13.34
CA LYS A 91 -1.92 -8.96 -12.78
C LYS A 91 -2.69 -9.84 -13.77
N LYS A 92 -2.76 -9.44 -15.05
CA LYS A 92 -3.43 -10.24 -16.09
C LYS A 92 -2.79 -11.63 -16.24
N ARG A 93 -1.45 -11.69 -16.24
CA ARG A 93 -0.69 -12.95 -16.32
C ARG A 93 -0.86 -13.81 -15.06
N LEU A 94 -0.80 -13.18 -13.88
CA LEU A 94 -0.94 -13.86 -12.59
C LEU A 94 -2.33 -14.45 -12.41
N LYS A 95 -3.38 -13.73 -12.82
CA LYS A 95 -4.76 -14.24 -12.81
C LYS A 95 -4.86 -15.57 -13.59
N GLY A 96 -4.38 -15.57 -14.82
CA GLY A 96 -4.41 -16.76 -15.66
C GLY A 96 -3.61 -17.93 -15.06
N LYS A 97 -2.42 -17.66 -14.55
CA LYS A 97 -1.57 -18.66 -13.88
C LYS A 97 -2.26 -19.26 -12.65
N ARG A 98 -2.86 -18.42 -11.78
CA ARG A 98 -3.52 -18.87 -10.56
C ARG A 98 -4.76 -19.69 -10.85
N ILE A 99 -5.62 -19.23 -11.78
CA ILE A 99 -6.80 -19.99 -12.21
C ILE A 99 -6.39 -21.38 -12.69
N LYS A 100 -5.35 -21.46 -13.54
CA LYS A 100 -4.88 -22.74 -14.09
C LYS A 100 -4.24 -23.62 -13.01
N LYS A 101 -3.41 -23.05 -12.12
CA LYS A 101 -2.68 -23.77 -11.07
C LYS A 101 -3.62 -24.42 -10.06
N TYR A 102 -4.68 -23.71 -9.67
CA TYR A 102 -5.59 -24.11 -8.59
C TYR A 102 -6.99 -24.50 -9.09
N ASN A 103 -7.21 -24.55 -10.41
CA ASN A 103 -8.51 -24.83 -11.04
C ASN A 103 -9.64 -23.96 -10.46
N ILE A 104 -9.38 -22.66 -10.35
CA ILE A 104 -10.30 -21.72 -9.69
C ILE A 104 -11.51 -21.47 -10.56
N ASN A 105 -12.70 -21.71 -10.02
CA ASN A 105 -13.99 -21.47 -10.65
C ASN A 105 -14.95 -20.66 -9.78
N VAL A 106 -14.51 -20.30 -8.57
CA VAL A 106 -15.22 -19.44 -7.62
C VAL A 106 -14.34 -18.25 -7.22
N ASP A 107 -14.94 -17.17 -6.74
CA ASP A 107 -14.27 -16.09 -6.04
C ASP A 107 -13.62 -16.66 -4.77
N GLU A 108 -12.31 -16.51 -4.63
CA GLU A 108 -11.55 -17.16 -3.55
C GLU A 108 -11.89 -16.62 -2.15
N LEU A 109 -12.54 -15.45 -2.06
CA LEU A 109 -12.97 -14.86 -0.79
C LEU A 109 -14.45 -15.09 -0.52
N THR A 110 -15.34 -14.86 -1.47
CA THR A 110 -16.78 -14.94 -1.25
C THR A 110 -17.36 -16.34 -1.51
N GLY A 111 -16.66 -17.17 -2.27
CA GLY A 111 -17.17 -18.48 -2.71
C GLY A 111 -18.22 -18.41 -3.84
N GLU A 112 -18.59 -17.21 -4.29
CA GLU A 112 -19.52 -17.02 -5.41
C GLU A 112 -18.91 -17.51 -6.73
N SER A 113 -19.76 -17.83 -7.71
CA SER A 113 -19.30 -18.21 -9.06
C SER A 113 -18.36 -17.15 -9.63
N LEU A 114 -17.22 -17.57 -10.17
CA LEU A 114 -16.23 -16.65 -10.74
C LEU A 114 -16.62 -16.23 -12.15
N TYR A 115 -16.82 -14.94 -12.35
CA TYR A 115 -17.03 -14.35 -13.67
C TYR A 115 -15.66 -14.11 -14.34
N LYS A 116 -15.10 -15.11 -15.02
CA LYS A 116 -13.72 -15.09 -15.56
C LYS A 116 -13.36 -13.81 -16.32
N ARG A 117 -14.30 -13.23 -17.10
CA ARG A 117 -14.10 -11.96 -17.83
C ARG A 117 -14.17 -10.73 -16.91
N SER A 118 -14.88 -10.84 -15.81
CA SER A 118 -15.13 -9.77 -14.83
C SER A 118 -14.55 -10.10 -13.46
N SER A 119 -13.39 -10.75 -13.44
CA SER A 119 -12.62 -11.04 -12.23
C SER A 119 -11.23 -10.42 -12.33
N ASP A 120 -10.62 -10.19 -11.20
CA ASP A 120 -9.31 -9.58 -11.07
C ASP A 120 -8.38 -10.44 -10.19
N PHE A 121 -7.06 -10.27 -10.38
CA PHE A 121 -6.06 -10.76 -9.45
C PHE A 121 -5.83 -9.67 -8.40
N SER A 122 -6.24 -9.94 -7.17
CA SER A 122 -6.05 -9.05 -6.03
C SER A 122 -4.81 -9.46 -5.26
N HIS A 123 -3.79 -8.60 -5.23
CA HIS A 123 -2.62 -8.86 -4.40
C HIS A 123 -2.99 -8.80 -2.90
N ILE A 124 -2.53 -9.79 -2.12
CA ILE A 124 -2.63 -9.85 -0.67
C ILE A 124 -1.76 -8.74 -0.08
N ARG A 125 -0.45 -8.77 -0.37
CA ARG A 125 0.45 -7.63 -0.09
C ARG A 125 0.55 -6.76 -1.32
N LYS A 126 0.20 -5.48 -1.18
CA LYS A 126 0.17 -4.52 -2.30
C LYS A 126 1.50 -4.47 -3.05
N ALA A 127 1.44 -4.61 -4.37
CA ALA A 127 2.61 -4.66 -5.24
C ALA A 127 3.53 -3.42 -5.12
N ASN A 128 2.97 -2.24 -4.92
CA ASN A 128 3.73 -0.99 -4.77
C ASN A 128 4.41 -0.86 -3.40
N LEU A 129 3.95 -1.58 -2.38
CA LEU A 129 4.57 -1.62 -1.05
C LEU A 129 5.54 -2.80 -0.94
N TYR A 130 5.23 -3.91 -1.60
CA TYR A 130 5.99 -5.15 -1.58
C TYR A 130 6.40 -5.58 -3.00
N PRO A 131 7.24 -4.80 -3.71
CA PRO A 131 7.56 -5.04 -5.12
C PRO A 131 8.21 -6.40 -5.38
N ARG A 132 8.93 -6.98 -4.39
CA ARG A 132 9.52 -8.31 -4.50
C ARG A 132 8.48 -9.42 -4.61
N LEU A 133 7.29 -9.22 -4.03
CA LEU A 133 6.19 -10.19 -4.06
C LEU A 133 5.20 -9.93 -5.20
N ALA A 134 5.37 -8.85 -5.95
CA ALA A 134 4.43 -8.45 -6.98
C ALA A 134 4.24 -9.49 -8.10
N GLY A 135 5.29 -10.29 -8.38
CA GLY A 135 5.29 -11.34 -9.39
C GLY A 135 4.84 -12.72 -8.92
N GLU A 136 4.60 -12.89 -7.62
CA GLU A 136 4.26 -14.18 -7.03
C GLU A 136 2.78 -14.50 -7.16
N VAL A 137 2.48 -15.70 -7.70
CA VAL A 137 1.10 -16.16 -7.85
C VAL A 137 0.42 -16.33 -6.49
N GLU A 138 1.17 -16.70 -5.49
CA GLU A 138 0.71 -16.90 -4.10
C GLU A 138 0.44 -15.59 -3.38
N ASN A 139 1.03 -14.48 -3.83
CA ASN A 139 0.75 -13.16 -3.26
C ASN A 139 -0.57 -12.56 -3.77
N GLY A 140 -1.54 -13.35 -4.12
CA GLY A 140 -2.84 -12.81 -4.50
C GLY A 140 -3.92 -13.87 -4.67
N LEU A 141 -5.13 -13.40 -4.77
CA LEU A 141 -6.36 -14.18 -4.89
C LEU A 141 -7.11 -13.74 -6.14
N VAL A 142 -7.81 -14.67 -6.78
CA VAL A 142 -8.71 -14.35 -7.91
C VAL A 142 -10.10 -14.11 -7.36
N VAL A 143 -10.57 -12.89 -7.55
CA VAL A 143 -11.85 -12.42 -7.01
C VAL A 143 -12.69 -11.72 -8.08
N ASN A 144 -14.00 -11.67 -7.90
CA ASN A 144 -14.88 -10.91 -8.76
C ASN A 144 -14.61 -9.39 -8.62
N LYS A 145 -14.91 -8.60 -9.64
CA LYS A 145 -14.67 -7.15 -9.62
C LYS A 145 -15.32 -6.43 -8.45
N ASN A 146 -16.49 -6.87 -8.00
CA ASN A 146 -17.17 -6.26 -6.86
C ASN A 146 -16.39 -6.52 -5.56
N THR A 147 -15.93 -7.75 -5.35
CA THR A 147 -15.05 -8.10 -4.22
C THR A 147 -13.76 -7.28 -4.25
N HIS A 148 -13.12 -7.17 -5.43
CA HIS A 148 -11.91 -6.37 -5.62
C HIS A 148 -12.12 -4.88 -5.31
N LYS A 149 -13.28 -4.31 -5.70
CA LYS A 149 -13.63 -2.92 -5.35
C LYS A 149 -13.73 -2.73 -3.83
N ILE A 150 -14.32 -3.68 -3.11
CA ILE A 150 -14.42 -3.63 -1.65
C ILE A 150 -13.02 -3.66 -1.01
N ILE A 151 -12.15 -4.56 -1.46
CA ILE A 151 -10.74 -4.65 -1.00
C ILE A 151 -10.03 -3.32 -1.24
N THR A 152 -10.19 -2.74 -2.44
CA THR A 152 -9.55 -1.46 -2.81
C THR A 152 -10.06 -0.31 -1.97
N HIS A 153 -11.39 -0.24 -1.73
CA HIS A 153 -12.00 0.81 -0.93
C HIS A 153 -11.54 0.78 0.54
N ASN A 154 -11.29 -0.42 1.08
CA ASN A 154 -10.77 -0.59 2.44
C ASN A 154 -9.25 -0.36 2.56
N GLU A 155 -8.58 0.05 1.47
CA GLU A 155 -7.15 0.38 1.45
C GLU A 155 -6.23 -0.73 2.00
N ILE A 156 -6.61 -2.01 1.83
CA ILE A 156 -5.85 -3.18 2.29
C ILE A 156 -4.39 -3.09 1.83
N LYS A 157 -3.45 -3.31 2.74
CA LYS A 157 -2.00 -3.21 2.49
C LYS A 157 -1.31 -4.57 2.47
N ASP A 158 -1.73 -5.45 3.37
CA ASP A 158 -1.12 -6.75 3.63
C ASP A 158 -2.14 -7.81 4.05
N GLU A 159 -1.65 -9.00 4.40
CA GLU A 159 -2.46 -10.15 4.81
C GLU A 159 -3.26 -9.90 6.09
N ASN A 160 -2.74 -9.08 7.02
CA ASN A 160 -3.42 -8.80 8.29
C ASN A 160 -4.63 -7.91 8.05
N ASP A 161 -4.48 -6.85 7.26
CA ASP A 161 -5.61 -6.01 6.86
C ASP A 161 -6.68 -6.84 6.11
N LEU A 162 -6.25 -7.78 5.24
CA LEU A 162 -7.17 -8.60 4.45
C LEU A 162 -7.91 -9.62 5.31
N ILE A 163 -7.24 -10.30 6.26
CA ILE A 163 -7.89 -11.27 7.14
C ILE A 163 -8.92 -10.60 8.03
N ASP A 164 -8.63 -9.39 8.53
CA ASP A 164 -9.57 -8.60 9.33
C ASP A 164 -10.81 -8.21 8.50
N LEU A 165 -10.62 -7.81 7.25
CA LEU A 165 -11.73 -7.54 6.34
C LEU A 165 -12.56 -8.80 6.07
N CYS A 166 -11.90 -9.95 5.86
CA CYS A 166 -12.59 -11.22 5.66
C CYS A 166 -13.45 -11.58 6.87
N ALA A 167 -12.93 -11.42 8.10
CA ALA A 167 -13.68 -11.65 9.33
C ALA A 167 -14.91 -10.74 9.43
N GLN A 168 -14.76 -9.45 9.13
CA GLN A 168 -15.85 -8.46 9.13
C GLN A 168 -16.97 -8.78 8.12
N LYS A 169 -16.59 -9.35 6.96
CA LYS A 169 -17.51 -9.65 5.85
C LYS A 169 -18.05 -11.09 5.85
N GLY A 170 -17.57 -11.95 6.75
CA GLY A 170 -17.87 -13.37 6.73
C GLY A 170 -17.31 -14.11 5.50
N TRP A 171 -16.19 -13.62 4.95
CA TRP A 171 -15.52 -14.21 3.79
C TRP A 171 -14.61 -15.38 4.20
N ASN A 172 -14.20 -16.17 3.20
CA ASN A 172 -13.28 -17.29 3.38
C ASN A 172 -11.90 -16.84 3.86
N THR A 173 -11.41 -17.47 4.91
CA THR A 173 -10.11 -17.19 5.55
C THR A 173 -9.06 -18.29 5.32
N ASN A 174 -9.42 -19.40 4.66
CA ASN A 174 -8.53 -20.58 4.47
C ASN A 174 -7.27 -20.29 3.66
N TRP A 175 -7.24 -19.15 2.96
CA TRP A 175 -6.07 -18.69 2.22
C TRP A 175 -4.96 -18.22 3.15
N TYR A 176 -5.28 -17.72 4.37
CA TYR A 176 -4.35 -17.03 5.24
C TYR A 176 -3.20 -17.93 5.73
N GLU A 177 -3.52 -19.07 6.32
CA GLU A 177 -2.49 -20.02 6.78
C GLU A 177 -1.64 -20.54 5.62
N LYS A 178 -2.25 -20.84 4.47
CA LYS A 178 -1.54 -21.25 3.26
C LYS A 178 -0.56 -20.20 2.79
N TYR A 179 -0.95 -18.94 2.84
CA TYR A 179 -0.14 -17.79 2.48
C TYR A 179 1.05 -17.64 3.44
N LEU A 180 0.83 -17.64 4.75
CA LEU A 180 1.89 -17.55 5.75
C LEU A 180 2.91 -18.69 5.62
N ASN A 181 2.43 -19.91 5.44
CA ASN A 181 3.29 -21.09 5.29
C ASN A 181 4.13 -21.03 4.00
N TYR A 182 3.56 -20.54 2.89
CA TYR A 182 4.28 -20.44 1.62
C TYR A 182 5.45 -19.46 1.70
N PHE A 183 5.26 -18.30 2.32
CA PHE A 183 6.30 -17.28 2.44
C PHE A 183 7.15 -17.41 3.72
N ASN A 184 6.91 -18.43 4.55
CA ASN A 184 7.56 -18.61 5.87
C ASN A 184 7.46 -17.36 6.76
N PHE A 185 6.36 -16.62 6.67
CA PHE A 185 6.06 -15.55 7.60
C PHE A 185 5.61 -16.17 8.94
N LYS A 186 6.44 -15.99 9.96
CA LYS A 186 6.14 -16.41 11.34
C LYS A 186 5.74 -15.21 12.17
#